data_21a7bc496cc430ad92b20df5845197c4
#
_entry.id   21a7bc496cc430ad92b20df5845197c4
#
_cell.length_a   1.000
_cell.length_b   1.000
_cell.length_c   1.000
_cell.angle_alpha   90.00
_cell.angle_beta   90.00
_cell.angle_gamma   90.00
#
_symmetry.space_group_name_H-M   'P 1'
#
loop_
_entity.id
_entity.type
_entity.pdbx_description
1 polymer ?
#
loop_
_entity_poly.entity_id
_entity_poly.type
_entity_poly.pdbx_seq_one_letter_code
_entity_poly.pdbx_strand_id
1 'polypeptide(L)'
;MEKSDTMEIIHISKSFGSNVVLQDVSLQLIPGKCIAICGHNGCGKSTLLNAVAGFLRIDSGELQLKNAVLQYIPDHFFTTRMNARDFLMHMGAIQGMDADAALAVIREYTHKFFMDDLLKTPMQYLSKGSLQKVAVIQALLQTPDILLMDEPLNGQDIASQRVFIELMEALKKKDVCILMAVHEQRLIKEVADIVYELQDGVLRPMASLPVMEQVYMHFSRQQEEKKLVCAREESDACIQRYLMQGWHLEELRHENNL
;
A
#
# COMPACT_ATOMS: atom_id res chain seq x y z
N MET A 1 -1.21 25.97 -27.97
CA MET A 1 -1.42 24.59 -27.56
C MET A 1 -0.80 24.47 -26.18
N GLU A 2 -1.61 24.56 -25.12
CA GLU A 2 -1.18 24.25 -23.79
C GLU A 2 -0.83 22.75 -23.77
N LYS A 3 0.43 22.43 -23.51
CA LYS A 3 0.82 21.06 -23.21
C LYS A 3 0.05 20.67 -21.95
N SER A 4 -0.89 19.77 -22.10
CA SER A 4 -1.60 19.15 -21.00
C SER A 4 -0.60 18.75 -19.91
N ASP A 5 -0.81 19.26 -18.69
CA ASP A 5 0.06 19.02 -17.53
C ASP A 5 -0.16 17.63 -16.91
N THR A 6 -0.64 16.66 -17.68
CA THR A 6 -0.96 15.31 -17.23
C THR A 6 0.29 14.42 -17.16
N MET A 7 0.41 13.68 -16.08
CA MET A 7 1.34 12.57 -15.95
C MET A 7 0.60 11.30 -16.38
N GLU A 8 1.18 10.52 -17.29
CA GLU A 8 0.48 9.41 -17.94
C GLU A 8 1.35 8.17 -18.08
N ILE A 9 0.70 7.03 -17.96
CA ILE A 9 1.18 5.71 -18.34
C ILE A 9 0.46 5.37 -19.63
N ILE A 10 1.19 5.10 -20.72
CA ILE A 10 0.63 4.99 -22.06
C ILE A 10 1.01 3.64 -22.68
N HIS A 11 0.00 2.76 -22.86
CA HIS A 11 0.11 1.50 -23.58
C HIS A 11 1.30 0.61 -23.15
N ILE A 12 1.59 0.58 -21.83
CA ILE A 12 2.71 -0.22 -21.36
C ILE A 12 2.39 -1.71 -21.38
N SER A 13 3.38 -2.49 -21.81
CA SER A 13 3.31 -3.95 -21.75
C SER A 13 4.58 -4.52 -21.14
N LYS A 14 4.43 -5.67 -20.45
CA LYS A 14 5.53 -6.39 -19.82
C LYS A 14 5.32 -7.88 -19.82
N SER A 15 6.33 -8.61 -20.26
CA SER A 15 6.37 -10.08 -20.24
C SER A 15 7.63 -10.58 -19.55
N PHE A 16 7.54 -11.76 -18.95
CA PHE A 16 8.67 -12.52 -18.43
C PHE A 16 8.70 -13.88 -19.14
N GLY A 17 9.61 -14.01 -20.10
CA GLY A 17 9.62 -15.14 -21.02
C GLY A 17 8.32 -15.19 -21.84
N SER A 18 7.60 -16.31 -21.79
CA SER A 18 6.29 -16.46 -22.46
C SER A 18 5.11 -15.94 -21.63
N ASN A 19 5.31 -15.53 -20.39
CA ASN A 19 4.23 -15.07 -19.51
C ASN A 19 4.03 -13.57 -19.67
N VAL A 20 2.89 -13.15 -20.24
CA VAL A 20 2.48 -11.75 -20.33
C VAL A 20 1.87 -11.33 -19.01
N VAL A 21 2.45 -10.31 -18.34
CA VAL A 21 2.02 -9.82 -17.03
C VAL A 21 1.29 -8.49 -17.12
N LEU A 22 1.68 -7.62 -18.05
CA LEU A 22 0.96 -6.38 -18.35
C LEU A 22 0.75 -6.32 -19.87
N GLN A 23 -0.48 -5.98 -20.27
CA GLN A 23 -0.87 -5.93 -21.67
C GLN A 23 -1.63 -4.62 -21.94
N ASP A 24 -0.98 -3.71 -22.67
CA ASP A 24 -1.60 -2.46 -23.14
C ASP A 24 -2.20 -1.59 -22.02
N VAL A 25 -1.49 -1.48 -20.87
CA VAL A 25 -1.96 -0.75 -19.70
C VAL A 25 -1.78 0.75 -19.89
N SER A 26 -2.88 1.51 -19.76
CA SER A 26 -2.89 2.97 -19.80
C SER A 26 -3.61 3.54 -18.58
N LEU A 27 -3.04 4.60 -17.99
CA LEU A 27 -3.54 5.21 -16.77
C LEU A 27 -3.09 6.66 -16.66
N GLN A 28 -4.00 7.57 -16.29
CA GLN A 28 -3.65 8.95 -15.92
C GLN A 28 -3.32 9.05 -14.44
N LEU A 29 -2.20 9.70 -14.12
CA LEU A 29 -1.79 10.02 -12.76
C LEU A 29 -2.20 11.46 -12.46
N ILE A 30 -3.25 11.61 -11.66
CA ILE A 30 -3.92 12.88 -11.42
C ILE A 30 -3.44 13.48 -10.09
N PRO A 31 -2.85 14.69 -10.07
CA PRO A 31 -2.47 15.36 -8.83
C PRO A 31 -3.64 15.47 -7.85
N GLY A 32 -3.36 15.23 -6.58
CA GLY A 32 -4.35 15.26 -5.51
C GLY A 32 -5.34 14.10 -5.49
N LYS A 33 -5.12 13.05 -6.31
CA LYS A 33 -5.97 11.86 -6.36
C LYS A 33 -5.24 10.61 -5.89
N CYS A 34 -5.99 9.74 -5.24
CA CYS A 34 -5.56 8.40 -4.88
C CYS A 34 -6.19 7.38 -5.83
N ILE A 35 -5.34 6.66 -6.55
CA ILE A 35 -5.71 5.63 -7.52
C ILE A 35 -5.34 4.29 -6.92
N ALA A 36 -6.33 3.42 -6.73
CA ALA A 36 -6.12 2.07 -6.23
C ALA A 36 -6.15 1.06 -7.39
N ILE A 37 -5.20 0.14 -7.40
CA ILE A 37 -5.16 -1.01 -8.29
C ILE A 37 -5.46 -2.25 -7.47
N CYS A 38 -6.58 -2.88 -7.76
CA CYS A 38 -7.03 -4.14 -7.17
C CYS A 38 -6.72 -5.31 -8.11
N GLY A 39 -6.85 -6.52 -7.61
CA GLY A 39 -6.68 -7.77 -8.35
C GLY A 39 -6.08 -8.84 -7.47
N HIS A 40 -6.19 -10.10 -7.92
CA HIS A 40 -5.67 -11.24 -7.16
C HIS A 40 -4.14 -11.20 -7.01
N ASN A 41 -3.60 -11.98 -6.07
CA ASN A 41 -2.17 -12.09 -5.88
C ASN A 41 -1.50 -12.67 -7.14
N GLY A 42 -0.40 -12.02 -7.57
CA GLY A 42 0.33 -12.43 -8.78
C GLY A 42 -0.23 -11.89 -10.09
N CYS A 43 -1.32 -11.10 -10.10
CA CYS A 43 -1.89 -10.53 -11.34
C CYS A 43 -1.04 -9.43 -12.00
N GLY A 44 0.02 -8.94 -11.33
CA GLY A 44 0.94 -7.94 -11.92
C GLY A 44 0.90 -6.55 -11.26
N LYS A 45 0.19 -6.35 -10.13
CA LYS A 45 0.12 -5.04 -9.44
C LYS A 45 1.50 -4.48 -9.10
N SER A 46 2.32 -5.26 -8.40
CA SER A 46 3.70 -4.87 -8.06
C SER A 46 4.57 -4.70 -9.30
N THR A 47 4.32 -5.47 -10.36
CA THR A 47 5.01 -5.31 -11.65
C THR A 47 4.70 -3.95 -12.27
N LEU A 48 3.45 -3.51 -12.23
CA LEU A 48 3.04 -2.19 -12.71
C LEU A 48 3.68 -1.08 -11.87
N LEU A 49 3.63 -1.16 -10.55
CA LEU A 49 4.29 -0.18 -9.67
C LEU A 49 5.79 -0.11 -9.92
N ASN A 50 6.47 -1.25 -10.03
CA ASN A 50 7.91 -1.31 -10.31
C ASN A 50 8.26 -0.74 -11.69
N ALA A 51 7.40 -0.93 -12.69
CA ALA A 51 7.56 -0.31 -14.01
C ALA A 51 7.44 1.22 -13.92
N VAL A 52 6.44 1.73 -13.21
CA VAL A 52 6.25 3.18 -13.00
C VAL A 52 7.40 3.78 -12.18
N ALA A 53 7.91 3.05 -11.18
CA ALA A 53 9.07 3.46 -10.38
C ALA A 53 10.40 3.46 -11.16
N GLY A 54 10.41 2.91 -12.38
CA GLY A 54 11.63 2.76 -13.17
C GLY A 54 12.55 1.63 -12.71
N PHE A 55 12.11 0.79 -11.78
CA PHE A 55 12.87 -0.39 -11.30
C PHE A 55 12.77 -1.57 -12.27
N LEU A 56 11.78 -1.55 -13.15
CA LEU A 56 11.54 -2.59 -14.15
C LEU A 56 11.42 -1.96 -15.54
N ARG A 57 12.22 -2.45 -16.49
CA ARG A 57 12.11 -2.03 -17.88
C ARG A 57 10.84 -2.61 -18.51
N ILE A 58 10.03 -1.76 -19.09
CA ILE A 58 8.86 -2.13 -19.90
C ILE A 58 9.30 -2.65 -21.27
N ASP A 59 8.48 -3.49 -21.90
CA ASP A 59 8.77 -4.06 -23.22
C ASP A 59 8.24 -3.13 -24.34
N SER A 60 7.13 -2.42 -24.09
CA SER A 60 6.56 -1.40 -24.98
C SER A 60 5.76 -0.36 -24.20
N GLY A 61 5.41 0.73 -24.86
CA GLY A 61 4.67 1.85 -24.28
C GLY A 61 5.58 2.96 -23.77
N GLU A 62 5.02 3.90 -23.05
CA GLU A 62 5.71 5.11 -22.57
C GLU A 62 5.24 5.52 -21.18
N LEU A 63 6.16 6.07 -20.38
CA LEU A 63 5.88 6.69 -19.08
C LEU A 63 6.18 8.20 -19.20
N GLN A 64 5.15 9.02 -19.16
CA GLN A 64 5.26 10.48 -19.20
C GLN A 64 5.12 11.05 -17.80
N LEU A 65 6.19 11.03 -16.99
CA LEU A 65 6.20 11.44 -15.59
C LEU A 65 6.82 12.85 -15.34
N LYS A 66 7.23 13.58 -16.37
CA LYS A 66 7.63 15.01 -16.33
C LYS A 66 8.64 15.42 -15.26
N ASN A 67 9.66 14.70 -14.98
CA ASN A 67 10.61 15.00 -13.90
C ASN A 67 9.95 15.02 -12.50
N ALA A 68 8.78 14.40 -12.33
CA ALA A 68 8.13 14.31 -11.04
C ALA A 68 9.01 13.60 -9.99
N VAL A 69 9.04 14.13 -8.79
CA VAL A 69 9.67 13.46 -7.64
C VAL A 69 8.80 12.29 -7.24
N LEU A 70 9.32 11.09 -7.49
CA LEU A 70 8.62 9.85 -7.21
C LEU A 70 9.21 9.19 -5.98
N GLN A 71 8.33 8.74 -5.06
CA GLN A 71 8.70 7.91 -3.92
C GLN A 71 7.94 6.59 -3.97
N TYR A 72 8.56 5.53 -3.46
CA TYR A 72 8.00 4.19 -3.47
C TYR A 72 8.05 3.53 -2.10
N ILE A 73 6.90 3.05 -1.65
CA ILE A 73 6.75 2.26 -0.42
C ILE A 73 6.47 0.81 -0.84
N PRO A 74 7.45 -0.11 -0.68
CA PRO A 74 7.27 -1.52 -1.05
C PRO A 74 6.45 -2.29 0.01
N ASP A 75 5.85 -3.43 -0.36
CA ASP A 75 5.22 -4.37 0.59
C ASP A 75 6.21 -4.88 1.65
N HIS A 76 7.46 -5.09 1.25
CA HIS A 76 8.51 -5.57 2.14
C HIS A 76 9.68 -4.59 2.14
N PHE A 77 9.90 -3.93 3.28
CA PHE A 77 11.05 -3.07 3.45
C PHE A 77 12.26 -3.86 3.92
N PHE A 78 13.42 -3.50 3.41
CA PHE A 78 14.66 -4.20 3.73
C PHE A 78 15.10 -3.95 5.17
N THR A 79 15.95 -4.84 5.69
CA THR A 79 16.55 -4.73 7.00
C THR A 79 18.04 -4.39 6.91
N THR A 80 18.54 -3.65 7.90
CA THR A 80 19.95 -3.33 8.04
C THR A 80 20.37 -3.35 9.50
N ARG A 81 21.67 -3.40 9.78
CA ARG A 81 22.21 -3.27 11.14
C ARG A 81 22.13 -1.83 11.66
N MET A 82 21.91 -0.86 10.81
CA MET A 82 21.70 0.54 11.17
C MET A 82 20.37 0.68 11.94
N ASN A 83 20.31 1.57 12.92
CA ASN A 83 19.04 1.88 13.57
C ASN A 83 18.16 2.78 12.68
N ALA A 84 16.86 2.84 12.98
CA ALA A 84 15.90 3.56 12.17
C ALA A 84 16.20 5.05 12.03
N ARG A 85 16.65 5.70 13.12
CA ARG A 85 17.01 7.12 13.10
C ARG A 85 18.16 7.40 12.15
N ASP A 86 19.28 6.68 12.31
CA ASP A 86 20.46 6.92 11.50
C ASP A 86 20.19 6.60 10.03
N PHE A 87 19.43 5.55 9.74
CA PHE A 87 18.97 5.25 8.40
C PHE A 87 18.18 6.42 7.78
N LEU A 88 17.15 6.93 8.47
CA LEU A 88 16.33 8.04 7.99
C LEU A 88 17.14 9.33 7.82
N MET A 89 18.07 9.62 8.73
CA MET A 89 18.98 10.76 8.61
C MET A 89 19.88 10.65 7.37
N HIS A 90 20.42 9.46 7.08
CA HIS A 90 21.20 9.23 5.86
C HIS A 90 20.34 9.39 4.60
N MET A 91 19.11 8.90 4.61
CA MET A 91 18.20 9.07 3.48
C MET A 91 17.84 10.54 3.25
N GLY A 92 17.62 11.31 4.31
CA GLY A 92 17.44 12.77 4.22
C GLY A 92 18.65 13.47 3.59
N ALA A 93 19.85 13.10 4.02
CA ALA A 93 21.09 13.65 3.46
C ALA A 93 21.27 13.31 1.96
N ILE A 94 20.92 12.07 1.55
CA ILE A 94 20.93 11.65 0.13
C ILE A 94 19.94 12.50 -0.70
N GLN A 95 18.79 12.84 -0.10
CA GLN A 95 17.80 13.72 -0.74
C GLN A 95 18.17 15.22 -0.68
N GLY A 96 19.35 15.56 -0.14
CA GLY A 96 19.83 16.94 -0.05
C GLY A 96 19.19 17.78 1.06
N MET A 97 18.54 17.14 2.05
CA MET A 97 17.96 17.84 3.19
C MET A 97 19.02 18.34 4.16
N ASP A 98 18.76 19.51 4.76
CA ASP A 98 19.48 19.94 5.95
C ASP A 98 19.21 18.98 7.13
N ALA A 99 20.21 18.77 7.99
CA ALA A 99 20.12 17.81 9.08
C ALA A 99 19.01 18.14 10.09
N ASP A 100 18.83 19.43 10.43
CA ASP A 100 17.79 19.85 11.36
C ASP A 100 16.39 19.71 10.73
N ALA A 101 16.25 20.02 9.45
CA ALA A 101 15.01 19.81 8.71
C ALA A 101 14.66 18.32 8.63
N ALA A 102 15.61 17.46 8.29
CA ALA A 102 15.38 16.01 8.27
C ALA A 102 14.99 15.48 9.65
N LEU A 103 15.67 15.91 10.71
CA LEU A 103 15.36 15.50 12.07
C LEU A 103 13.97 15.95 12.52
N ALA A 104 13.52 17.16 12.13
CA ALA A 104 12.18 17.66 12.43
C ALA A 104 11.11 16.77 11.81
N VAL A 105 11.23 16.44 10.53
CA VAL A 105 10.30 15.54 9.80
C VAL A 105 10.31 14.14 10.42
N ILE A 106 11.48 13.59 10.71
CA ILE A 106 11.61 12.26 11.34
C ILE A 106 10.87 12.24 12.67
N ARG A 107 11.08 13.24 13.54
CA ARG A 107 10.39 13.32 14.83
C ARG A 107 8.89 13.45 14.69
N GLU A 108 8.41 14.25 13.76
CA GLU A 108 6.98 14.42 13.52
C GLU A 108 6.33 13.09 13.17
N TYR A 109 6.86 12.37 12.17
CA TYR A 109 6.26 11.12 11.73
C TYR A 109 6.48 9.95 12.69
N THR A 110 7.63 9.86 13.36
CA THR A 110 7.84 8.82 14.38
C THR A 110 6.90 8.97 15.55
N HIS A 111 6.59 10.20 15.95
CA HIS A 111 5.60 10.46 16.98
C HIS A 111 4.19 10.06 16.51
N LYS A 112 3.78 10.46 15.30
CA LYS A 112 2.47 10.08 14.72
C LYS A 112 2.28 8.57 14.60
N PHE A 113 3.34 7.83 14.26
CA PHE A 113 3.31 6.37 14.10
C PHE A 113 3.66 5.59 15.37
N PHE A 114 3.79 6.25 16.52
CA PHE A 114 4.12 5.62 17.81
C PHE A 114 5.44 4.85 17.77
N MET A 115 6.48 5.44 17.15
CA MET A 115 7.78 4.82 16.95
C MET A 115 8.92 5.47 17.76
N ASP A 116 8.63 6.43 18.63
CA ASP A 116 9.65 7.21 19.34
C ASP A 116 10.68 6.31 20.06
N ASP A 117 10.21 5.28 20.74
CA ASP A 117 11.07 4.34 21.50
C ASP A 117 11.85 3.37 20.59
N LEU A 118 11.45 3.22 19.34
CA LEU A 118 12.04 2.28 18.37
C LEU A 118 13.14 2.92 17.50
N LEU A 119 13.29 4.23 17.54
CA LEU A 119 14.25 4.96 16.69
C LEU A 119 15.69 4.48 16.81
N LYS A 120 16.10 4.06 18.01
CA LYS A 120 17.47 3.58 18.28
C LYS A 120 17.62 2.06 18.07
N THR A 121 16.55 1.37 17.79
CA THR A 121 16.57 -0.08 17.55
C THR A 121 17.14 -0.36 16.16
N PRO A 122 18.12 -1.27 16.02
CA PRO A 122 18.59 -1.71 14.70
C PRO A 122 17.42 -2.27 13.87
N MET A 123 17.33 -1.87 12.62
CA MET A 123 16.19 -2.21 11.76
C MET A 123 15.98 -3.73 11.62
N GLN A 124 17.03 -4.53 11.70
CA GLN A 124 16.93 -6.00 11.68
C GLN A 124 16.13 -6.61 12.84
N TYR A 125 15.90 -5.86 13.92
CA TYR A 125 15.12 -6.29 15.09
C TYR A 125 13.73 -5.64 15.14
N LEU A 126 13.38 -4.81 14.18
CA LEU A 126 12.05 -4.23 14.07
C LEU A 126 11.05 -5.27 13.53
N SER A 127 9.80 -5.19 13.98
CA SER A 127 8.71 -5.96 13.39
C SER A 127 8.45 -5.54 11.93
N LYS A 128 7.77 -6.39 11.16
CA LYS A 128 7.34 -6.06 9.78
C LYS A 128 6.58 -4.73 9.74
N GLY A 129 5.61 -4.54 10.64
CA GLY A 129 4.84 -3.29 10.72
C GLY A 129 5.69 -2.06 11.09
N SER A 130 6.69 -2.21 11.99
CA SER A 130 7.61 -1.11 12.32
C SER A 130 8.53 -0.78 11.15
N LEU A 131 9.01 -1.77 10.41
CA LEU A 131 9.79 -1.55 9.17
C LEU A 131 8.95 -0.83 8.10
N GLN A 132 7.68 -1.18 7.97
CA GLN A 132 6.78 -0.50 7.03
C GLN A 132 6.59 0.98 7.41
N LYS A 133 6.46 1.29 8.71
CA LYS A 133 6.43 2.68 9.19
C LYS A 133 7.72 3.44 8.84
N VAL A 134 8.89 2.79 8.96
CA VAL A 134 10.17 3.40 8.53
C VAL A 134 10.15 3.68 7.02
N ALA A 135 9.63 2.76 6.19
CA ALA A 135 9.49 2.97 4.75
C ALA A 135 8.58 4.17 4.43
N VAL A 136 7.44 4.30 5.12
CA VAL A 136 6.55 5.45 4.98
C VAL A 136 7.26 6.75 5.34
N ILE A 137 7.96 6.80 6.48
CA ILE A 137 8.70 8.00 6.91
C ILE A 137 9.78 8.36 5.90
N GLN A 138 10.53 7.38 5.41
CA GLN A 138 11.57 7.59 4.39
C GLN A 138 11.00 8.19 3.10
N ALA A 139 9.87 7.67 2.62
CA ALA A 139 9.22 8.17 1.41
C ALA A 139 8.67 9.61 1.58
N LEU A 140 8.44 10.05 2.82
CA LEU A 140 7.85 11.34 3.16
C LEU A 140 8.84 12.32 3.80
N LEU A 141 10.15 12.03 3.78
CA LEU A 141 11.17 12.99 4.20
C LEU A 141 11.04 14.29 3.39
N GLN A 142 10.75 14.18 2.10
CA GLN A 142 10.31 15.28 1.25
C GLN A 142 8.95 14.93 0.67
N THR A 143 8.11 15.92 0.44
CA THR A 143 6.80 15.70 -0.20
C THR A 143 7.02 15.32 -1.66
N PRO A 144 6.61 14.11 -2.12
CA PRO A 144 6.74 13.71 -3.52
C PRO A 144 5.64 14.33 -4.38
N ASP A 145 5.82 14.32 -5.71
CA ASP A 145 4.76 14.57 -6.66
C ASP A 145 3.91 13.30 -6.89
N ILE A 146 4.58 12.14 -6.88
CA ILE A 146 3.95 10.82 -7.04
C ILE A 146 4.40 9.91 -5.89
N LEU A 147 3.44 9.34 -5.18
CA LEU A 147 3.67 8.32 -4.17
C LEU A 147 3.12 6.97 -4.65
N LEU A 148 4.02 6.02 -4.87
CA LEU A 148 3.69 4.64 -5.21
C LEU A 148 3.70 3.80 -3.93
N MET A 149 2.72 2.92 -3.78
CA MET A 149 2.61 2.07 -2.59
C MET A 149 2.18 0.65 -2.95
N ASP A 150 2.92 -0.33 -2.46
CA ASP A 150 2.60 -1.75 -2.62
C ASP A 150 2.21 -2.32 -1.25
N GLU A 151 0.92 -2.67 -1.08
CA GLU A 151 0.35 -3.23 0.16
C GLU A 151 0.75 -2.45 1.44
N PRO A 152 0.51 -1.13 1.52
CA PRO A 152 1.15 -0.24 2.49
C PRO A 152 0.74 -0.49 3.95
N LEU A 153 -0.40 -1.14 4.21
CA LEU A 153 -0.90 -1.41 5.57
C LEU A 153 -0.54 -2.80 6.09
N ASN A 154 0.14 -3.61 5.29
CA ASN A 154 0.44 -4.98 5.64
C ASN A 154 1.26 -5.08 6.95
N GLY A 155 0.68 -5.73 7.96
CA GLY A 155 1.30 -5.90 9.29
C GLY A 155 1.22 -4.68 10.22
N GLN A 156 0.46 -3.63 9.88
CA GLN A 156 0.25 -2.48 10.75
C GLN A 156 -0.93 -2.69 11.72
N ASP A 157 -0.81 -2.12 12.91
CA ASP A 157 -1.89 -2.07 13.90
C ASP A 157 -2.96 -1.03 13.52
N ILE A 158 -4.17 -1.16 14.09
CA ILE A 158 -5.33 -0.32 13.78
C ILE A 158 -5.04 1.17 14.00
N ALA A 159 -4.30 1.52 15.06
CA ALA A 159 -3.98 2.93 15.35
C ALA A 159 -3.09 3.52 14.26
N SER A 160 -2.07 2.78 13.83
CA SER A 160 -1.17 3.16 12.74
C SER A 160 -1.89 3.24 11.39
N GLN A 161 -2.85 2.34 11.13
CA GLN A 161 -3.68 2.41 9.92
C GLN A 161 -4.49 3.71 9.84
N ARG A 162 -5.07 4.18 10.97
CA ARG A 162 -5.78 5.47 11.02
C ARG A 162 -4.87 6.64 10.69
N VAL A 163 -3.68 6.68 11.34
CA VAL A 163 -2.68 7.71 11.05
C VAL A 163 -2.29 7.70 9.56
N PHE A 164 -2.15 6.51 8.97
CA PHE A 164 -1.84 6.37 7.55
C PHE A 164 -2.94 6.94 6.65
N ILE A 165 -4.21 6.65 6.94
CA ILE A 165 -5.36 7.17 6.19
C ILE A 165 -5.41 8.70 6.26
N GLU A 166 -5.27 9.28 7.46
CA GLU A 166 -5.21 10.74 7.65
C GLU A 166 -4.05 11.37 6.86
N LEU A 167 -2.91 10.69 6.83
CA LEU A 167 -1.74 11.12 6.08
C LEU A 167 -2.00 11.12 4.56
N MET A 168 -2.66 10.08 4.03
CA MET A 168 -3.02 10.03 2.61
C MET A 168 -3.94 11.19 2.22
N GLU A 169 -4.94 11.50 3.03
CA GLU A 169 -5.81 12.65 2.82
C GLU A 169 -5.07 13.99 2.89
N ALA A 170 -4.09 14.11 3.78
CA ALA A 170 -3.25 15.30 3.86
C ALA A 170 -2.32 15.47 2.63
N LEU A 171 -1.81 14.36 2.08
CA LEU A 171 -0.99 14.36 0.87
C LEU A 171 -1.80 14.71 -0.37
N LYS A 172 -3.02 14.19 -0.49
CA LYS A 172 -3.95 14.56 -1.58
C LYS A 172 -4.22 16.08 -1.61
N LYS A 173 -4.39 16.70 -0.44
CA LYS A 173 -4.56 18.16 -0.30
C LYS A 173 -3.32 18.98 -0.70
N LYS A 174 -2.16 18.34 -0.82
CA LYS A 174 -0.90 18.91 -1.30
C LYS A 174 -0.62 18.56 -2.76
N ASP A 175 -1.64 18.16 -3.49
CA ASP A 175 -1.57 17.75 -4.90
C ASP A 175 -0.66 16.54 -5.16
N VAL A 176 -0.35 15.71 -4.16
CA VAL A 176 0.38 14.45 -4.36
C VAL A 176 -0.52 13.46 -5.07
N CYS A 177 -0.07 12.92 -6.19
CA CYS A 177 -0.71 11.79 -6.85
C CYS A 177 -0.31 10.50 -6.13
N ILE A 178 -1.30 9.71 -5.70
CA ILE A 178 -1.07 8.45 -5.03
C ILE A 178 -1.51 7.30 -5.94
N LEU A 179 -0.62 6.35 -6.20
CA LEU A 179 -0.93 5.10 -6.91
C LEU A 179 -0.61 3.93 -5.99
N MET A 180 -1.63 3.18 -5.59
CA MET A 180 -1.44 2.07 -4.66
C MET A 180 -1.94 0.74 -5.22
N ALA A 181 -1.15 -0.31 -5.06
CA ALA A 181 -1.58 -1.68 -5.20
C ALA A 181 -2.09 -2.16 -3.85
N VAL A 182 -3.33 -2.64 -3.80
CA VAL A 182 -3.98 -2.97 -2.54
C VAL A 182 -5.09 -3.99 -2.75
N HIS A 183 -5.28 -4.86 -1.77
CA HIS A 183 -6.40 -5.81 -1.76
C HIS A 183 -7.41 -5.50 -0.62
N GLU A 184 -7.02 -4.72 0.39
CA GLU A 184 -7.88 -4.35 1.51
C GLU A 184 -8.98 -3.37 1.07
N GLN A 185 -10.20 -3.85 0.95
CA GLN A 185 -11.35 -3.05 0.52
C GLN A 185 -11.66 -1.88 1.46
N ARG A 186 -11.35 -2.02 2.76
CA ARG A 186 -11.53 -0.93 3.71
C ARG A 186 -10.65 0.26 3.34
N LEU A 187 -9.36 0.04 3.10
CA LEU A 187 -8.44 1.10 2.70
C LEU A 187 -8.89 1.75 1.39
N ILE A 188 -9.30 0.93 0.41
CA ILE A 188 -9.79 1.44 -0.86
C ILE A 188 -10.99 2.39 -0.65
N LYS A 189 -11.99 1.98 0.15
CA LYS A 189 -13.19 2.79 0.44
C LYS A 189 -12.88 4.10 1.15
N GLU A 190 -11.89 4.09 2.04
CA GLU A 190 -11.56 5.25 2.86
C GLU A 190 -10.66 6.27 2.13
N VAL A 191 -9.82 5.83 1.16
CA VAL A 191 -8.77 6.69 0.59
C VAL A 191 -8.86 6.87 -0.92
N ALA A 192 -9.31 5.83 -1.67
CA ALA A 192 -9.23 5.85 -3.12
C ALA A 192 -10.32 6.74 -3.75
N ASP A 193 -9.90 7.60 -4.67
CA ASP A 193 -10.80 8.39 -5.53
C ASP A 193 -11.16 7.64 -6.81
N ILE A 194 -10.25 6.81 -7.31
CA ILE A 194 -10.39 6.05 -8.55
C ILE A 194 -9.89 4.63 -8.30
N VAL A 195 -10.64 3.64 -8.79
CA VAL A 195 -10.28 2.23 -8.61
C VAL A 195 -10.20 1.54 -9.96
N TYR A 196 -9.13 0.79 -10.14
CA TYR A 196 -8.94 -0.09 -11.29
C TYR A 196 -8.75 -1.54 -10.83
N GLU A 197 -9.21 -2.45 -11.64
CA GLU A 197 -8.90 -3.88 -11.51
C GLU A 197 -7.86 -4.28 -12.54
N LEU A 198 -6.79 -4.94 -12.09
CA LEU A 198 -5.81 -5.58 -12.95
C LEU A 198 -6.13 -7.08 -13.01
N GLN A 199 -6.59 -7.52 -14.17
CA GLN A 199 -6.91 -8.91 -14.44
C GLN A 199 -6.33 -9.34 -15.78
N ASP A 200 -5.65 -10.49 -15.81
CA ASP A 200 -5.05 -11.07 -17.02
C ASP A 200 -4.16 -10.06 -17.80
N GLY A 201 -3.44 -9.22 -17.05
CA GLY A 201 -2.56 -8.20 -17.59
C GLY A 201 -3.25 -6.93 -18.08
N VAL A 202 -4.58 -6.86 -18.05
CA VAL A 202 -5.36 -5.72 -18.52
C VAL A 202 -5.89 -4.91 -17.35
N LEU A 203 -5.73 -3.59 -17.41
CA LEU A 203 -6.25 -2.65 -16.42
C LEU A 203 -7.63 -2.15 -16.83
N ARG A 204 -8.63 -2.30 -15.96
CA ARG A 204 -10.01 -1.87 -16.22
C ARG A 204 -10.52 -0.95 -15.12
N PRO A 205 -11.20 0.16 -15.44
CA PRO A 205 -11.83 0.98 -14.42
C PRO A 205 -12.97 0.23 -13.73
N MET A 206 -13.06 0.37 -12.41
CA MET A 206 -14.17 -0.19 -11.64
C MET A 206 -15.21 0.89 -11.36
N ALA A 207 -16.44 0.70 -11.80
CA ALA A 207 -17.55 1.63 -11.58
C ALA A 207 -18.05 1.62 -10.11
N SER A 208 -17.86 0.50 -9.41
CA SER A 208 -18.20 0.32 -8.00
C SER A 208 -17.23 -0.68 -7.38
N LEU A 209 -16.91 -0.48 -6.10
CA LEU A 209 -16.16 -1.50 -5.35
C LEU A 209 -16.99 -2.79 -5.30
N PRO A 210 -16.35 -3.97 -5.45
CA PRO A 210 -17.05 -5.21 -5.24
C PRO A 210 -17.69 -5.21 -3.85
N VAL A 211 -18.96 -5.62 -3.78
CA VAL A 211 -19.63 -5.82 -2.51
C VAL A 211 -18.86 -6.92 -1.80
N MET A 212 -18.35 -6.62 -0.60
CA MET A 212 -17.69 -7.66 0.19
C MET A 212 -18.69 -8.75 0.52
N GLU A 213 -18.44 -9.96 0.06
CA GLU A 213 -19.06 -11.13 0.68
C GLU A 213 -18.54 -11.21 2.12
N GLN A 214 -19.40 -10.90 3.08
CA GLN A 214 -19.09 -11.08 4.48
C GLN A 214 -19.37 -12.51 4.89
N VAL A 215 -18.46 -13.07 5.66
CA VAL A 215 -18.63 -14.39 6.27
C VAL A 215 -18.85 -14.19 7.74
N TYR A 216 -20.00 -14.62 8.19
CA TYR A 216 -20.34 -14.71 9.59
C TYR A 216 -19.84 -16.06 10.14
N MET A 217 -19.09 -16.01 11.24
CA MET A 217 -18.55 -17.18 11.90
C MET A 217 -18.94 -17.18 13.38
N HIS A 218 -19.39 -18.32 13.85
CA HIS A 218 -19.70 -18.58 15.26
C HIS A 218 -18.74 -19.65 15.77
N PHE A 219 -17.98 -19.30 16.81
CA PHE A 219 -17.06 -20.22 17.48
C PHE A 219 -17.52 -20.48 18.90
N SER A 220 -17.33 -21.72 19.39
CA SER A 220 -17.52 -22.10 20.77
C SER A 220 -16.24 -22.68 21.39
N ARG A 221 -16.05 -22.48 22.68
CA ARG A 221 -15.00 -23.12 23.48
C ARG A 221 -15.48 -23.29 24.89
N GLN A 222 -15.75 -24.52 25.30
CA GLN A 222 -16.32 -24.86 26.61
C GLN A 222 -17.70 -24.17 26.85
N GLN A 223 -17.76 -23.10 27.66
CA GLN A 223 -18.95 -22.29 27.93
C GLN A 223 -18.86 -20.88 27.31
N GLU A 224 -17.82 -20.61 26.50
CA GLU A 224 -17.62 -19.32 25.83
C GLU A 224 -18.09 -19.41 24.37
N GLU A 225 -18.77 -18.38 23.91
CA GLU A 225 -19.17 -18.22 22.50
C GLU A 225 -18.53 -16.95 21.92
N LYS A 226 -18.15 -16.99 20.67
CA LYS A 226 -17.60 -15.85 19.95
C LYS A 226 -18.16 -15.77 18.54
N LYS A 227 -18.75 -14.62 18.22
CA LYS A 227 -19.31 -14.31 16.91
C LYS A 227 -18.41 -13.31 16.21
N LEU A 228 -18.01 -13.60 14.97
CA LEU A 228 -17.12 -12.78 14.15
C LEU A 228 -17.71 -12.60 12.78
N VAL A 229 -17.45 -11.45 12.20
CA VAL A 229 -17.72 -11.14 10.79
C VAL A 229 -16.41 -10.70 10.18
N CYS A 230 -16.03 -11.32 9.08
CA CYS A 230 -14.85 -10.90 8.31
C CYS A 230 -15.12 -11.01 6.81
N ALA A 231 -14.22 -10.43 6.01
CA ALA A 231 -14.25 -10.63 4.58
C ALA A 231 -14.01 -12.11 4.23
N ARG A 232 -14.66 -12.61 3.17
CA ARG A 232 -14.51 -14.00 2.71
C ARG A 232 -13.05 -14.39 2.48
N GLU A 233 -12.25 -13.47 1.95
CA GLU A 233 -10.82 -13.69 1.68
C GLU A 233 -9.99 -13.94 2.96
N GLU A 234 -10.44 -13.40 4.09
CA GLU A 234 -9.80 -13.54 5.40
C GLU A 234 -10.36 -14.70 6.24
N SER A 235 -11.47 -15.29 5.79
CA SER A 235 -12.23 -16.29 6.58
C SER A 235 -11.38 -17.51 6.92
N ASP A 236 -10.62 -18.05 5.98
CA ASP A 236 -9.80 -19.24 6.21
C ASP A 236 -8.67 -18.98 7.22
N ALA A 237 -8.00 -17.85 7.11
CA ALA A 237 -6.95 -17.46 8.06
C ALA A 237 -7.53 -17.20 9.46
N CYS A 238 -8.73 -16.61 9.52
CA CYS A 238 -9.45 -16.40 10.77
C CYS A 238 -9.85 -17.72 11.41
N ILE A 239 -10.43 -18.65 10.64
CA ILE A 239 -10.80 -19.98 11.10
C ILE A 239 -9.59 -20.72 11.65
N GLN A 240 -8.49 -20.80 10.89
CA GLN A 240 -7.28 -21.48 11.32
C GLN A 240 -6.73 -20.91 12.64
N ARG A 241 -6.70 -19.58 12.78
CA ARG A 241 -6.23 -18.92 14.01
C ARG A 241 -7.05 -19.31 15.23
N TYR A 242 -8.39 -19.38 15.11
CA TYR A 242 -9.26 -19.74 16.22
C TYR A 242 -9.23 -21.23 16.54
N LEU A 243 -9.16 -22.09 15.53
CA LEU A 243 -8.97 -23.55 15.73
C LEU A 243 -7.66 -23.85 16.45
N MET A 244 -6.55 -23.17 16.13
CA MET A 244 -5.27 -23.31 16.84
C MET A 244 -5.33 -22.86 18.31
N GLN A 245 -6.26 -21.99 18.66
CA GLN A 245 -6.51 -21.55 20.05
C GLN A 245 -7.49 -22.45 20.80
N GLY A 246 -7.90 -23.58 20.23
CA GLY A 246 -8.81 -24.55 20.84
C GLY A 246 -10.30 -24.15 20.77
N TRP A 247 -10.66 -23.25 19.83
CA TRP A 247 -12.06 -22.95 19.53
C TRP A 247 -12.60 -23.93 18.49
N HIS A 248 -13.89 -24.21 18.55
CA HIS A 248 -14.63 -25.01 17.56
C HIS A 248 -15.49 -24.07 16.71
N LEU A 249 -15.47 -24.25 15.41
CA LEU A 249 -16.35 -23.53 14.49
C LEU A 249 -17.71 -24.21 14.50
N GLU A 250 -18.74 -23.52 14.99
CA GLU A 250 -20.13 -24.03 15.07
C GLU A 250 -20.93 -23.66 13.81
N GLU A 251 -20.70 -22.48 13.29
CA GLU A 251 -21.46 -21.95 12.16
C GLU A 251 -20.62 -21.06 11.27
N LEU A 252 -20.84 -21.22 9.96
CA LEU A 252 -20.29 -20.37 8.91
C LEU A 252 -21.42 -19.99 7.96
N ARG A 253 -21.73 -18.71 7.87
CA ARG A 253 -22.72 -18.18 6.93
C ARG A 253 -22.10 -17.17 6.00
N HIS A 254 -22.43 -17.24 4.73
CA HIS A 254 -22.13 -16.21 3.76
C HIS A 254 -23.32 -15.24 3.70
N GLU A 255 -23.12 -13.98 4.10
CA GLU A 255 -24.10 -12.94 3.85
C GLU A 255 -23.91 -12.40 2.44
N ASN A 256 -24.75 -12.82 1.53
CA ASN A 256 -25.02 -12.05 0.31
C ASN A 256 -25.92 -10.90 0.74
N ASN A 257 -25.39 -9.68 0.82
CA ASN A 257 -26.23 -8.50 1.01
C ASN A 257 -27.25 -8.42 -0.13
N LEU A 258 -28.53 -8.59 0.24
CA LEU A 258 -29.70 -8.27 -0.56
C LEU A 258 -29.75 -6.77 -0.89
#